data_563244f7aaf43def94df76261859b2e9
#
_entry.id   563244f7aaf43def94df76261859b2e9
#
_cell.length_a   1.000
_cell.length_b   1.000
_cell.length_c   1.000
_cell.angle_alpha   90.00
_cell.angle_beta   90.00
_cell.angle_gamma   90.00
#
_symmetry.space_group_name_H-M   'P 1'
#
loop_
_entity.id
_entity.type
_entity.pdbx_description
1 polymer ?
#
loop_
_entity_poly.entity_id
_entity_poly.type
_entity_poly.pdbx_seq_one_letter_code
_entity_poly.pdbx_strand_id
1 'polypeptide(L)'
;MSDAVRLTAFVKGQVQGVGFRWWTRARALELGLVGSATNLADGRVEVVAEGSEVACRQLLALLPDGPGRVSFVAERWGSARGELAGFVER
;
A
#
# COMPACT_ATOMS: atom_id res chain seq x y z
N MET A 1 -20.00 -8.06 -11.76
CA MET A 1 -18.97 -8.91 -11.18
C MET A 1 -17.79 -8.05 -10.80
N SER A 2 -17.26 -8.25 -9.62
CA SER A 2 -16.14 -7.42 -9.14
C SER A 2 -14.82 -7.97 -9.67
N ASP A 3 -14.03 -7.11 -10.29
CA ASP A 3 -12.67 -7.43 -10.70
C ASP A 3 -11.66 -6.91 -9.69
N ALA A 4 -12.11 -6.71 -8.45
CA ALA A 4 -11.26 -6.19 -7.40
C ALA A 4 -10.17 -7.20 -7.02
N VAL A 5 -8.96 -6.69 -6.86
CA VAL A 5 -7.80 -7.47 -6.47
C VAL A 5 -7.27 -6.99 -5.13
N ARG A 6 -6.41 -7.79 -4.52
CA ARG A 6 -5.68 -7.42 -3.30
C ARG A 6 -4.19 -7.40 -3.63
N LEU A 7 -3.58 -6.25 -3.42
CA LEU A 7 -2.14 -6.06 -3.46
C LEU A 7 -1.63 -6.06 -2.02
N THR A 8 -0.59 -6.86 -1.76
CA THR A 8 0.18 -6.72 -0.53
C THR A 8 1.61 -6.40 -0.92
N ALA A 9 2.08 -5.21 -0.52
CA ALA A 9 3.43 -4.76 -0.82
C ALA A 9 4.21 -4.60 0.48
N PHE A 10 5.44 -5.11 0.49
CA PHE A 10 6.35 -4.91 1.62
C PHE A 10 7.43 -3.95 1.16
N VAL A 11 7.48 -2.79 1.81
CA VAL A 11 8.40 -1.71 1.45
C VAL A 11 9.55 -1.70 2.44
N LYS A 12 10.77 -1.88 1.93
CA LYS A 12 11.99 -1.91 2.72
C LYS A 12 12.82 -0.66 2.47
N GLY A 13 13.44 -0.15 3.52
CA GLY A 13 14.30 1.02 3.44
C GLY A 13 14.12 1.90 4.67
N GLN A 14 14.45 3.18 4.53
CA GLN A 14 14.20 4.17 5.58
C GLN A 14 12.81 4.77 5.35
N VAL A 15 11.80 4.05 5.79
CA VAL A 15 10.39 4.35 5.48
C VAL A 15 9.52 4.53 6.73
N GLN A 16 10.07 4.27 7.92
CA GLN A 16 9.35 4.54 9.17
C GLN A 16 9.77 5.88 9.75
N GLY A 17 8.82 6.60 10.34
CA GLY A 17 9.10 7.89 10.97
C GLY A 17 9.31 9.04 9.99
N VAL A 18 8.97 8.87 8.71
CA VAL A 18 9.18 9.88 7.67
C VAL A 18 7.89 10.28 6.95
N GLY A 19 6.72 9.83 7.46
CA GLY A 19 5.44 10.14 6.84
C GLY A 19 5.06 9.22 5.69
N PHE A 20 5.72 8.08 5.55
CA PHE A 20 5.48 7.14 4.44
C PHE A 20 4.06 6.57 4.48
N ARG A 21 3.57 6.15 5.66
CA ARG A 21 2.22 5.60 5.80
C ARG A 21 1.16 6.64 5.45
N TRP A 22 1.34 7.87 5.90
CA TRP A 22 0.42 8.96 5.60
C TRP A 22 0.39 9.25 4.11
N TRP A 23 1.56 9.33 3.48
CA TRP A 23 1.68 9.57 2.05
C TRP A 23 1.01 8.44 1.25
N THR A 24 1.26 7.19 1.65
CA THR A 24 0.65 6.01 1.01
C THR A 24 -0.87 6.07 1.11
N ARG A 25 -1.39 6.38 2.31
CA ARG A 25 -2.83 6.53 2.52
C ARG A 25 -3.42 7.59 1.59
N ALA A 26 -2.77 8.74 1.48
CA ALA A 26 -3.25 9.81 0.61
C ALA A 26 -3.30 9.36 -0.85
N ARG A 27 -2.26 8.69 -1.31
CA ARG A 27 -2.23 8.18 -2.70
C ARG A 27 -3.29 7.10 -2.92
N ALA A 28 -3.46 6.20 -1.97
CA ALA A 28 -4.46 5.14 -2.06
C ALA A 28 -5.87 5.71 -2.14
N LEU A 29 -6.19 6.69 -1.31
CA LEU A 29 -7.51 7.33 -1.31
C LEU A 29 -7.78 8.05 -2.64
N GLU A 30 -6.78 8.71 -3.20
CA GLU A 30 -6.90 9.35 -4.52
C GLU A 30 -7.24 8.34 -5.61
N LEU A 31 -6.76 7.11 -5.47
CA LEU A 31 -6.98 6.03 -6.42
C LEU A 31 -8.25 5.23 -6.13
N GLY A 32 -9.00 5.59 -5.09
CA GLY A 32 -10.22 4.90 -4.72
C GLY A 32 -9.98 3.54 -4.07
N LEU A 33 -8.81 3.34 -3.48
CA LEU A 33 -8.45 2.07 -2.85
C LEU A 33 -8.80 2.06 -1.37
N VAL A 34 -9.10 0.87 -0.85
CA VAL A 34 -9.22 0.62 0.59
C VAL A 34 -8.04 -0.22 1.04
N GLY A 35 -7.69 -0.18 2.32
CA GLY A 35 -6.59 -0.99 2.82
C GLY A 35 -5.92 -0.41 4.05
N SER A 36 -4.61 -0.65 4.15
CA SER A 36 -3.83 -0.21 5.30
C SER A 36 -2.35 -0.05 4.95
N ALA A 37 -1.67 0.76 5.74
CA ALA A 37 -0.22 0.85 5.73
C ALA A 37 0.24 0.66 7.17
N THR A 38 1.05 -0.37 7.42
CA THR A 38 1.41 -0.84 8.75
C THR A 38 2.93 -0.81 8.92
N ASN A 39 3.42 -0.18 9.98
CA ASN A 39 4.83 -0.30 10.35
C ASN A 39 5.06 -1.69 10.96
N LEU A 40 5.99 -2.44 10.38
CA LEU A 40 6.39 -3.73 10.91
C LEU A 40 7.56 -3.58 11.88
N ALA A 41 7.74 -4.57 12.76
CA ALA A 41 8.78 -4.52 13.78
C ALA A 41 10.19 -4.51 13.20
N ASP A 42 10.37 -5.04 11.98
CA ASP A 42 11.67 -5.11 11.31
C ASP A 42 12.01 -3.86 10.48
N GLY A 43 11.19 -2.81 10.56
CA GLY A 43 11.44 -1.55 9.88
C GLY A 43 10.75 -1.41 8.54
N ARG A 44 10.15 -2.48 8.01
CA ARG A 44 9.40 -2.41 6.75
C ARG A 44 8.03 -1.76 6.98
N VAL A 45 7.44 -1.30 5.88
CA VAL A 45 6.02 -0.92 5.86
C VAL A 45 5.28 -1.93 5.00
N GLU A 46 4.22 -2.51 5.55
CA GLU A 46 3.33 -3.39 4.80
C GLU A 46 2.16 -2.57 4.28
N VAL A 47 1.96 -2.57 2.97
CA VAL A 47 0.85 -1.89 2.32
C VAL A 47 -0.12 -2.95 1.80
N VAL A 48 -1.35 -2.90 2.27
CA VAL A 48 -2.43 -3.74 1.76
C VAL A 48 -3.42 -2.83 1.07
N ALA A 49 -3.74 -3.12 -0.20
CA ALA A 49 -4.67 -2.30 -0.97
C ALA A 49 -5.63 -3.19 -1.74
N GLU A 50 -6.89 -2.84 -1.71
CA GLU A 50 -7.92 -3.55 -2.48
C GLU A 50 -8.68 -2.56 -3.35
N GLY A 51 -8.96 -2.97 -4.57
CA GLY A 51 -9.67 -2.20 -5.56
C GLY A 51 -9.41 -2.74 -6.95
N SER A 52 -9.58 -1.91 -7.97
CA SER A 52 -9.30 -2.34 -9.33
C SER A 52 -7.81 -2.66 -9.49
N GLU A 53 -7.51 -3.59 -10.38
CA GLU A 53 -6.12 -3.94 -10.64
C GLU A 53 -5.33 -2.73 -11.13
N VAL A 54 -5.93 -1.92 -12.00
CA VAL A 54 -5.27 -0.71 -12.52
C VAL A 54 -4.88 0.23 -11.38
N ALA A 55 -5.80 0.49 -10.45
CA ALA A 55 -5.52 1.39 -9.32
C ALA A 55 -4.43 0.81 -8.41
N CYS A 56 -4.48 -0.50 -8.12
CA CYS A 56 -3.46 -1.14 -7.30
C CYS A 56 -2.09 -1.08 -7.96
N ARG A 57 -2.02 -1.27 -9.29
CA ARG A 57 -0.75 -1.16 -10.01
C ARG A 57 -0.22 0.27 -10.03
N GLN A 58 -1.11 1.25 -10.09
CA GLN A 58 -0.71 2.66 -10.01
C GLN A 58 -0.12 2.97 -8.63
N LEU A 59 -0.74 2.48 -7.56
CA LEU A 59 -0.19 2.66 -6.21
C LEU A 59 1.18 2.00 -6.11
N LEU A 60 1.30 0.75 -6.57
CA LEU A 60 2.57 0.02 -6.53
C LEU A 60 3.68 0.79 -7.25
N ALA A 61 3.37 1.37 -8.40
CA ALA A 61 4.34 2.15 -9.18
C ALA A 61 4.78 3.42 -8.44
N LEU A 62 3.93 3.98 -7.58
CA LEU A 62 4.25 5.18 -6.82
C LEU A 62 5.09 4.90 -5.57
N LEU A 63 5.00 3.68 -4.99
CA LEU A 63 5.63 3.40 -3.71
C LEU A 63 7.13 3.72 -3.67
N PRO A 64 7.93 3.44 -4.71
CA PRO A 64 9.35 3.81 -4.69
C PRO A 64 9.61 5.31 -4.57
N ASP A 65 8.63 6.14 -4.90
CA ASP A 65 8.76 7.60 -4.91
C ASP A 65 8.27 8.24 -3.60
N GLY A 66 7.85 7.44 -2.63
CA GLY A 66 7.39 7.95 -1.35
C GLY A 66 8.49 8.58 -0.51
N PRO A 67 8.10 9.26 0.58
CA PRO A 67 9.09 9.94 1.45
C PRO A 67 10.03 8.94 2.12
N GLY A 68 11.21 9.42 2.48
CA GLY A 68 12.27 8.58 3.00
C GLY A 68 13.06 7.96 1.86
N ARG A 69 13.58 6.76 2.10
CA ARG A 69 14.41 6.07 1.10
C ARG A 69 13.91 4.64 0.94
N VAL A 70 13.35 4.35 -0.21
CA VAL A 70 12.88 3.00 -0.54
C VAL A 70 14.02 2.23 -1.20
N SER A 71 14.41 1.09 -0.59
CA SER A 71 15.45 0.22 -1.12
C SER A 71 14.87 -0.89 -1.98
N PHE A 72 13.69 -1.38 -1.61
CA PHE A 72 13.11 -2.55 -2.26
C PHE A 72 11.62 -2.62 -1.97
N VAL A 73 10.84 -3.08 -2.95
CA VAL A 73 9.41 -3.33 -2.81
C VAL A 73 9.14 -4.74 -3.29
N ALA A 74 8.61 -5.59 -2.40
CA ALA A 74 8.11 -6.91 -2.75
C ALA A 74 6.61 -6.86 -2.88
N GLU A 75 6.05 -7.61 -3.83
CA GLU A 75 4.62 -7.57 -4.09
C GLU A 75 4.00 -8.96 -4.12
N ARG A 76 2.75 -9.03 -3.65
CA ARG A 76 1.92 -10.22 -3.77
C ARG A 76 0.55 -9.81 -4.25
N TRP A 77 -0.07 -10.65 -5.05
CA TRP A 77 -1.38 -10.38 -5.63
C TRP A 77 -2.35 -11.49 -5.28
N GLY A 78 -3.60 -11.12 -5.11
CA GLY A 78 -4.68 -12.08 -4.86
C GLY A 78 -6.02 -11.42 -5.13
N SER A 79 -7.09 -12.15 -4.81
CA SER A 79 -8.43 -11.62 -4.91
C SER A 79 -8.73 -10.71 -3.72
N ALA A 80 -9.52 -9.67 -3.95
CA ALA A 80 -10.00 -8.83 -2.87
C ALA A 80 -10.89 -9.65 -1.92
N ARG A 81 -10.75 -9.40 -0.63
CA ARG A 81 -11.56 -10.08 0.39
C ARG A 81 -12.86 -9.35 0.68
N GLY A 82 -12.91 -8.05 0.37
CA GLY A 82 -14.11 -7.25 0.54
C GLY A 82 -14.42 -6.88 2.00
N GLU A 83 -13.46 -7.07 2.90
CA GLU A 83 -13.67 -6.83 4.33
C GLU A 83 -13.15 -5.48 4.81
N LEU A 84 -12.46 -4.74 3.92
CA LEU A 84 -11.80 -3.50 4.28
C LEU A 84 -12.71 -2.30 3.98
N ALA A 85 -12.65 -1.29 4.84
CA ALA A 85 -13.31 -0.02 4.64
C ALA A 85 -12.33 1.10 4.94
N GLY A 86 -12.24 2.08 4.03
CA GLY A 86 -11.28 3.17 4.16
C GLY A 86 -9.84 2.72 4.01
N PHE A 87 -8.92 3.61 4.35
CA PHE A 87 -7.49 3.28 4.34
C PHE A 87 -6.91 3.76 5.67
N VAL A 88 -6.32 2.84 6.42
CA VAL A 88 -5.86 3.12 7.78
C VAL A 88 -4.34 3.02 7.90
N GLU A 89 -3.76 3.80 8.78
CA GLU A 89 -2.36 3.70 9.19
C GLU A 89 -2.28 2.87 10.47
N ARG A 90 -1.33 1.98 10.52
CA ARG A 90 -1.14 1.10 11.68
C ARG A 90 0.29 1.05 12.16
#